data_ff26e82c7f16c887f6d5976fed2d8474
#
_entry.id   ff26e82c7f16c887f6d5976fed2d8474
#
_cell.length_a   1.000
_cell.length_b   1.000
_cell.length_c   1.000
_cell.angle_alpha   90.00
_cell.angle_beta   90.00
_cell.angle_gamma   90.00
#
_symmetry.space_group_name_H-M   'P 1'
#
loop_
_entity.id
_entity.type
_entity.pdbx_description
1 polymer ?
#
loop_
_entity_poly.entity_id
_entity_poly.type
_entity_poly.pdbx_seq_one_letter_code
_entity_poly.pdbx_strand_id
1 'polypeptide(L)'
;MNEWIKQAIAASNNAVWNNGSWGVRDMRGNPGSLSGIRDQKGHAGTLSVHATGRAVDLSYRKTEKHAEANRKGAISFIDIVVANANTLGVECILDYFPAQYGRAWRCDRQAWKKYSKPTIHGAPGGDWFHVEITPQAADSVIFVKAAFLKVFGEIPPKA
;
A
#
# COMPACT_ATOMS: atom_id res chain seq x y z
N MET A 1 -2.22 -11.66 1.15
CA MET A 1 -1.89 -10.51 0.26
C MET A 1 -2.59 -10.56 -1.10
N ASN A 2 -2.45 -11.62 -1.90
CA ASN A 2 -3.02 -11.65 -3.27
C ASN A 2 -4.52 -11.37 -3.34
N GLU A 3 -5.31 -11.91 -2.40
CA GLU A 3 -6.75 -11.65 -2.35
C GLU A 3 -7.04 -10.18 -2.00
N TRP A 4 -6.29 -9.59 -1.07
CA TRP A 4 -6.44 -8.18 -0.74
C TRP A 4 -6.21 -7.27 -1.95
N ILE A 5 -5.15 -7.53 -2.72
CA ILE A 5 -4.84 -6.81 -3.96
C ILE A 5 -5.96 -6.95 -4.99
N LYS A 6 -6.45 -8.18 -5.19
CA LYS A 6 -7.55 -8.47 -6.13
C LYS A 6 -8.81 -7.67 -5.76
N GLN A 7 -9.19 -7.69 -4.50
CA GLN A 7 -10.34 -6.94 -4.00
C GLN A 7 -10.14 -5.42 -4.11
N ALA A 8 -8.95 -4.91 -3.81
CA ALA A 8 -8.63 -3.49 -3.92
C ALA A 8 -8.73 -2.97 -5.36
N ILE A 9 -8.22 -3.72 -6.33
CA ILE A 9 -8.32 -3.38 -7.75
C ILE A 9 -9.80 -3.34 -8.18
N ALA A 10 -10.58 -4.35 -7.83
CA ALA A 10 -11.98 -4.43 -8.17
C ALA A 10 -12.82 -3.34 -7.48
N ALA A 11 -12.62 -3.13 -6.17
CA ALA A 11 -13.33 -2.11 -5.38
C ALA A 11 -13.02 -0.67 -5.85
N SER A 12 -11.85 -0.43 -6.42
CA SER A 12 -11.49 0.85 -7.03
C SER A 12 -12.03 1.04 -8.46
N ASN A 13 -12.79 0.11 -9.01
CA ASN A 13 -13.17 0.06 -10.44
C ASN A 13 -11.94 0.16 -11.36
N ASN A 14 -10.86 -0.55 -11.02
CA ASN A 14 -9.57 -0.53 -11.72
C ASN A 14 -8.88 0.83 -11.77
N ALA A 15 -9.25 1.78 -10.90
CA ALA A 15 -8.53 3.04 -10.78
C ALA A 15 -7.10 2.86 -10.27
N VAL A 16 -6.81 1.71 -9.63
CA VAL A 16 -5.46 1.28 -9.23
C VAL A 16 -5.12 -0.10 -9.79
N TRP A 17 -3.83 -0.39 -9.87
CA TRP A 17 -3.29 -1.70 -10.26
C TRP A 17 -2.04 -2.05 -9.44
N ASN A 18 -1.71 -3.34 -9.37
CA ASN A 18 -0.57 -3.86 -8.61
C ASN A 18 0.77 -3.52 -9.30
N ASN A 19 1.50 -2.57 -8.75
CA ASN A 19 2.82 -2.15 -9.23
C ASN A 19 3.99 -2.86 -8.51
N GLY A 20 3.69 -3.72 -7.54
CA GLY A 20 4.64 -4.54 -6.79
C GLY A 20 4.14 -4.87 -5.40
N SER A 21 4.20 -6.14 -5.03
CA SER A 21 3.70 -6.61 -3.74
C SER A 21 4.72 -7.37 -2.92
N TRP A 22 5.72 -7.96 -3.55
CA TRP A 22 6.72 -8.74 -2.83
C TRP A 22 8.14 -8.42 -3.32
N GLY A 23 9.08 -8.41 -2.38
CA GLY A 23 10.49 -8.26 -2.71
C GLY A 23 11.34 -8.33 -1.44
N VAL A 24 12.32 -9.23 -1.45
CA VAL A 24 13.29 -9.36 -0.34
C VAL A 24 14.29 -8.22 -0.46
N ARG A 25 14.08 -7.18 0.31
CA ARG A 25 14.96 -5.99 0.32
C ARG A 25 14.83 -5.22 1.63
N ASP A 26 15.84 -4.42 1.92
CA ASP A 26 15.75 -3.41 2.96
C ASP A 26 14.89 -2.21 2.51
N MET A 27 14.50 -1.37 3.46
CA MET A 27 13.82 -0.12 3.14
C MET A 27 14.72 0.78 2.29
N ARG A 28 14.16 1.40 1.27
CA ARG A 28 14.88 2.34 0.43
C ARG A 28 15.42 3.51 1.27
N GLY A 29 16.65 3.91 0.99
CA GLY A 29 17.33 4.98 1.72
C GLY A 29 17.91 4.54 3.08
N ASN A 30 17.77 3.28 3.42
CA ASN A 30 18.38 2.68 4.61
C ASN A 30 19.26 1.50 4.17
N PRO A 31 20.47 1.77 3.66
CA PRO A 31 21.39 0.73 3.19
C PRO A 31 21.88 -0.05 4.40
N GLY A 32 21.53 -1.28 4.46
CA GLY A 32 21.93 -2.22 5.48
C GLY A 32 21.84 -3.62 4.91
N SER A 33 22.16 -4.60 5.74
CA SER A 33 22.03 -5.97 5.36
C SER A 33 20.60 -6.47 5.49
N LEU A 34 20.22 -7.38 4.61
CA LEU A 34 18.91 -8.00 4.60
C LEU A 34 18.69 -8.91 5.82
N SER A 35 17.42 -9.01 6.27
CA SER A 35 16.97 -10.05 7.20
C SER A 35 17.73 -10.08 8.55
N GLY A 36 18.08 -8.91 9.08
CA GLY A 36 18.79 -8.84 10.36
C GLY A 36 20.26 -9.25 10.29
N ILE A 37 20.78 -9.59 9.11
CA ILE A 37 22.22 -9.72 8.89
C ILE A 37 22.84 -8.33 9.06
N ARG A 38 23.90 -8.24 9.84
CA ARG A 38 24.61 -6.99 10.03
C ARG A 38 25.61 -6.77 8.89
N ASP A 39 25.73 -5.50 8.45
CA ASP A 39 26.82 -5.12 7.56
C ASP A 39 28.19 -5.25 8.28
N GLN A 40 29.28 -5.02 7.54
CA GLN A 40 30.63 -5.08 8.11
C GLN A 40 30.88 -4.06 9.23
N LYS A 41 30.03 -3.03 9.34
CA LYS A 41 30.07 -2.01 10.41
C LYS A 41 29.13 -2.36 11.57
N GLY A 42 28.45 -3.49 11.51
CA GLY A 42 27.53 -3.97 12.54
C GLY A 42 26.15 -3.33 12.51
N HIS A 43 25.79 -2.59 11.45
CA HIS A 43 24.45 -2.03 11.31
C HIS A 43 23.45 -3.13 10.95
N ALA A 44 22.36 -3.20 11.69
CA ALA A 44 21.25 -4.09 11.34
C ALA A 44 20.50 -3.54 10.14
N GLY A 45 20.19 -4.41 9.18
CA GLY A 45 19.30 -4.07 8.08
C GLY A 45 17.86 -3.86 8.58
N THR A 46 17.13 -3.00 7.90
CA THR A 46 15.72 -2.77 8.17
C THR A 46 14.91 -3.32 6.99
N LEU A 47 14.27 -4.48 7.19
CA LEU A 47 13.46 -5.09 6.16
C LEU A 47 12.28 -4.19 5.77
N SER A 48 12.07 -4.07 4.46
CA SER A 48 10.83 -3.52 3.92
C SER A 48 9.67 -4.46 4.27
N VAL A 49 8.49 -3.90 4.55
CA VAL A 49 7.26 -4.68 4.79
C VAL A 49 6.88 -5.52 3.56
N HIS A 50 7.28 -5.11 2.34
CA HIS A 50 7.19 -5.95 1.14
C HIS A 50 7.88 -7.31 1.31
N ALA A 51 9.01 -7.37 2.00
CA ALA A 51 9.73 -8.62 2.25
C ALA A 51 8.98 -9.59 3.15
N THR A 52 8.01 -9.12 3.91
CA THR A 52 7.13 -9.94 4.76
C THR A 52 5.84 -10.37 4.05
N GLY A 53 5.64 -9.98 2.79
CA GLY A 53 4.40 -10.24 2.04
C GLY A 53 3.19 -9.45 2.50
N ARG A 54 3.38 -8.37 3.28
CA ARG A 54 2.30 -7.56 3.87
C ARG A 54 2.21 -6.14 3.31
N ALA A 55 2.89 -5.84 2.21
CA ALA A 55 2.79 -4.56 1.54
C ALA A 55 2.57 -4.71 0.05
N VAL A 56 1.91 -3.71 -0.54
CA VAL A 56 1.71 -3.57 -1.98
C VAL A 56 1.84 -2.11 -2.38
N ASP A 57 2.44 -1.89 -3.55
CA ASP A 57 2.42 -0.61 -4.24
C ASP A 57 1.26 -0.63 -5.25
N LEU A 58 0.24 0.19 -5.04
CA LEU A 58 -0.91 0.36 -5.92
C LEU A 58 -0.72 1.61 -6.77
N SER A 59 -0.44 1.43 -8.06
CA SER A 59 -0.29 2.55 -8.99
C SER A 59 -1.62 2.95 -9.60
N TYR A 60 -1.80 4.25 -9.81
CA TYR A 60 -2.89 4.84 -10.60
C TYR A 60 -2.39 5.45 -11.92
N ARG A 61 -1.17 5.09 -12.32
CA ARG A 61 -0.60 5.48 -13.61
C ARG A 61 -1.40 4.87 -14.74
N LYS A 62 -1.90 5.73 -15.64
CA LYS A 62 -2.56 5.28 -16.84
C LYS A 62 -1.54 4.71 -17.83
N THR A 63 -1.81 3.51 -18.32
CA THR A 63 -1.03 2.83 -19.36
C THR A 63 -2.00 2.16 -20.33
N GLU A 64 -1.52 1.66 -21.47
CA GLU A 64 -2.35 0.89 -22.40
C GLU A 64 -3.04 -0.30 -21.72
N LYS A 65 -2.31 -1.01 -20.86
CA LYS A 65 -2.81 -2.16 -20.10
C LYS A 65 -3.76 -1.76 -18.95
N HIS A 66 -3.65 -0.54 -18.43
CA HIS A 66 -4.40 -0.03 -17.28
C HIS A 66 -5.07 1.30 -17.66
N ALA A 67 -5.98 1.23 -18.64
CA ALA A 67 -6.62 2.39 -19.22
C ALA A 67 -7.57 3.11 -18.24
N GLU A 68 -8.17 2.38 -17.29
CA GLU A 68 -9.07 2.91 -16.26
C GLU A 68 -8.32 3.55 -15.09
N ALA A 69 -7.00 3.30 -14.96
CA ALA A 69 -6.20 3.84 -13.86
C ALA A 69 -6.23 5.37 -13.86
N ASN A 70 -6.54 5.94 -12.69
CA ASN A 70 -6.62 7.39 -12.54
C ASN A 70 -6.52 7.80 -11.06
N ARG A 71 -5.95 9.00 -10.83
CA ARG A 71 -5.76 9.51 -9.47
C ARG A 71 -7.07 9.78 -8.73
N LYS A 72 -8.10 10.29 -9.39
CA LYS A 72 -9.37 10.64 -8.75
C LYS A 72 -10.02 9.40 -8.12
N GLY A 73 -10.16 8.32 -8.90
CA GLY A 73 -10.70 7.05 -8.40
C GLY A 73 -9.81 6.43 -7.33
N ALA A 74 -8.48 6.51 -7.49
CA ALA A 74 -7.53 6.02 -6.50
C ALA A 74 -7.66 6.76 -5.16
N ILE A 75 -7.80 8.09 -5.15
CA ILE A 75 -8.02 8.86 -3.92
C ILE A 75 -9.36 8.48 -3.27
N SER A 76 -10.45 8.41 -4.05
CA SER A 76 -11.77 8.01 -3.52
C SER A 76 -11.70 6.63 -2.86
N PHE A 77 -11.02 5.66 -3.49
CA PHE A 77 -10.80 4.34 -2.91
C PHE A 77 -9.99 4.42 -1.60
N ILE A 78 -8.88 5.16 -1.59
CA ILE A 78 -8.01 5.29 -0.40
C ILE A 78 -8.75 5.98 0.76
N ASP A 79 -9.61 6.96 0.49
CA ASP A 79 -10.40 7.62 1.53
C ASP A 79 -11.38 6.63 2.21
N ILE A 80 -12.02 5.75 1.43
CA ILE A 80 -12.86 4.67 1.97
C ILE A 80 -12.00 3.67 2.76
N VAL A 81 -10.84 3.29 2.24
CA VAL A 81 -9.92 2.37 2.92
C VAL A 81 -9.46 2.94 4.27
N VAL A 82 -9.09 4.20 4.34
CA VAL A 82 -8.69 4.88 5.58
C VAL A 82 -9.84 4.91 6.58
N ALA A 83 -11.05 5.26 6.14
CA ALA A 83 -12.23 5.29 7.00
C ALA A 83 -12.60 3.90 7.57
N ASN A 84 -12.17 2.83 6.93
CA ASN A 84 -12.46 1.45 7.30
C ASN A 84 -11.20 0.60 7.56
N ALA A 85 -10.08 1.24 7.91
CA ALA A 85 -8.78 0.60 7.98
C ALA A 85 -8.75 -0.61 8.93
N ASN A 86 -9.39 -0.51 10.09
CA ASN A 86 -9.48 -1.63 11.04
C ASN A 86 -10.24 -2.83 10.45
N THR A 87 -11.34 -2.59 9.75
CA THR A 87 -12.12 -3.66 9.09
C THR A 87 -11.33 -4.31 7.98
N LEU A 88 -10.60 -3.53 7.19
CA LEU A 88 -9.82 -3.99 6.03
C LEU A 88 -8.43 -4.50 6.42
N GLY A 89 -8.04 -4.37 7.69
CA GLY A 89 -6.73 -4.76 8.19
C GLY A 89 -5.59 -3.90 7.66
N VAL A 90 -5.80 -2.59 7.47
CA VAL A 90 -4.78 -1.68 6.96
C VAL A 90 -4.02 -1.02 8.12
N GLU A 91 -2.70 -1.05 8.07
CA GLU A 91 -1.80 -0.50 9.09
C GLU A 91 -1.15 0.83 8.67
N CYS A 92 -0.78 0.96 7.38
CA CYS A 92 -0.11 2.13 6.87
C CYS A 92 -0.45 2.38 5.39
N ILE A 93 -0.55 3.65 5.02
CA ILE A 93 -0.65 4.08 3.62
C ILE A 93 0.32 5.23 3.41
N LEU A 94 1.23 5.09 2.43
CA LEU A 94 2.07 6.19 1.96
C LEU A 94 1.52 6.70 0.64
N ASP A 95 1.31 8.01 0.54
CA ASP A 95 0.95 8.72 -0.70
C ASP A 95 2.13 9.56 -1.14
N TYR A 96 2.74 9.18 -2.26
CA TYR A 96 3.98 9.78 -2.77
C TYR A 96 3.75 11.04 -3.61
N PHE A 97 2.50 11.36 -3.93
CA PHE A 97 2.19 12.47 -4.83
C PHE A 97 2.28 13.86 -4.19
N PRO A 98 1.78 14.10 -2.94
CA PRO A 98 1.67 15.47 -2.44
C PRO A 98 3.04 16.15 -2.28
N ALA A 99 3.06 17.45 -2.62
CA ALA A 99 4.19 18.30 -2.27
C ALA A 99 4.21 18.48 -0.73
N GLN A 100 5.33 18.66 -0.12
CA GLN A 100 6.69 18.71 -0.65
C GLN A 100 7.35 17.31 -0.70
N TYR A 101 6.98 16.40 0.22
CA TYR A 101 7.65 15.11 0.39
C TYR A 101 6.66 13.97 0.68
N GLY A 102 5.43 14.10 0.16
CA GLY A 102 4.39 13.10 0.36
C GLY A 102 3.71 13.16 1.73
N ARG A 103 2.87 12.17 2.01
CA ARG A 103 2.16 12.00 3.28
C ARG A 103 2.01 10.53 3.64
N ALA A 104 1.78 10.25 4.92
CA ALA A 104 1.44 8.91 5.39
C ALA A 104 0.26 8.94 6.36
N TRP A 105 -0.64 8.00 6.22
CA TRP A 105 -1.61 7.62 7.23
C TRP A 105 -1.11 6.38 7.98
N ARG A 106 -1.36 6.32 9.30
CA ARG A 106 -1.01 5.15 10.11
C ARG A 106 -2.09 4.83 11.12
N CYS A 107 -2.30 3.55 11.36
CA CYS A 107 -3.32 3.04 12.29
C CYS A 107 -3.06 3.44 13.75
N ASP A 108 -1.79 3.60 14.15
CA ASP A 108 -1.41 4.01 15.52
C ASP A 108 -1.77 5.47 15.85
N ARG A 109 -1.93 6.33 14.86
CA ARG A 109 -2.33 7.75 15.06
C ARG A 109 -3.67 8.11 14.44
N GLN A 110 -4.28 7.23 13.65
CA GLN A 110 -5.57 7.43 12.97
C GLN A 110 -5.63 8.76 12.15
N ALA A 111 -4.49 9.20 11.61
CA ALA A 111 -4.37 10.48 10.94
C ALA A 111 -3.29 10.50 9.86
N TRP A 112 -3.50 11.36 8.86
CA TRP A 112 -2.50 11.72 7.88
C TRP A 112 -1.45 12.66 8.46
N LYS A 113 -0.19 12.40 8.17
CA LYS A 113 0.95 13.29 8.42
C LYS A 113 1.60 13.66 7.09
N LYS A 114 1.66 14.95 6.78
CA LYS A 114 2.50 15.47 5.68
C LYS A 114 3.94 15.55 6.13
N TYR A 115 4.86 15.25 5.23
CA TYR A 115 6.28 15.33 5.51
C TYR A 115 6.85 16.67 5.03
N SER A 116 7.67 17.30 5.89
CA SER A 116 8.42 18.54 5.62
C SER A 116 9.88 18.29 5.27
N LYS A 117 10.30 17.03 5.30
CA LYS A 117 11.66 16.57 4.95
C LYS A 117 11.56 15.33 4.06
N PRO A 118 12.57 15.00 3.26
CA PRO A 118 12.58 13.83 2.38
C PRO A 118 12.64 12.53 3.18
N THR A 119 11.49 12.08 3.68
CA THR A 119 11.35 10.88 4.52
C THR A 119 10.89 9.68 3.69
N ILE A 120 10.12 9.92 2.62
CA ILE A 120 9.59 8.87 1.76
C ILE A 120 10.30 8.94 0.40
N HIS A 121 11.01 7.88 0.04
CA HIS A 121 11.68 7.78 -1.25
C HIS A 121 10.64 7.69 -2.38
N GLY A 122 10.74 8.58 -3.38
CA GLY A 122 9.82 8.65 -4.51
C GLY A 122 8.77 9.77 -4.42
N ALA A 123 8.72 10.49 -3.30
CA ALA A 123 7.94 11.71 -3.16
C ALA A 123 8.81 12.97 -3.44
N PRO A 124 8.21 14.08 -3.97
CA PRO A 124 6.82 14.20 -4.42
C PRO A 124 6.60 13.68 -5.86
N GLY A 125 5.33 13.65 -6.27
CA GLY A 125 4.96 13.36 -7.66
C GLY A 125 4.88 11.88 -8.03
N GLY A 126 5.12 10.98 -7.09
CA GLY A 126 4.91 9.55 -7.31
C GLY A 126 3.44 9.22 -7.60
N ASP A 127 3.19 8.33 -8.53
CA ASP A 127 1.87 7.96 -9.03
C ASP A 127 1.35 6.64 -8.48
N TRP A 128 1.70 6.35 -7.20
CA TRP A 128 1.27 5.15 -6.48
C TRP A 128 1.08 5.43 -4.99
N PHE A 129 0.36 4.50 -4.34
CA PHE A 129 0.28 4.35 -2.89
C PHE A 129 1.04 3.09 -2.47
N HIS A 130 1.79 3.18 -1.38
CA HIS A 130 2.24 2.00 -0.66
C HIS A 130 1.23 1.69 0.44
N VAL A 131 0.75 0.45 0.52
CA VAL A 131 -0.24 0.00 1.51
C VAL A 131 0.34 -1.17 2.30
N GLU A 132 0.34 -1.04 3.63
CA GLU A 132 0.72 -2.11 4.55
C GLU A 132 -0.52 -2.66 5.25
N ILE A 133 -0.60 -3.99 5.35
CA ILE A 133 -1.73 -4.69 5.97
C ILE A 133 -1.30 -5.61 7.10
N THR A 134 -2.24 -5.94 7.98
CA THR A 134 -2.02 -6.88 9.09
C THR A 134 -1.66 -8.27 8.58
N PRO A 135 -0.98 -9.10 9.41
CA PRO A 135 -0.77 -10.51 9.08
C PRO A 135 -2.06 -11.24 8.72
N GLN A 136 -3.14 -11.01 9.46
CA GLN A 136 -4.43 -11.62 9.17
C GLN A 136 -4.97 -11.26 7.79
N ALA A 137 -4.88 -10.00 7.38
CA ALA A 137 -5.32 -9.55 6.05
C ALA A 137 -4.39 -10.08 4.94
N ALA A 138 -3.11 -10.32 5.24
CA ALA A 138 -2.18 -10.90 4.29
C ALA A 138 -2.43 -12.39 4.02
N ASP A 139 -2.80 -13.15 5.07
CA ASP A 139 -2.80 -14.62 5.05
C ASP A 139 -4.20 -15.24 4.94
N SER A 140 -5.28 -14.50 5.29
CA SER A 140 -6.64 -15.04 5.30
C SER A 140 -7.51 -14.52 4.16
N VAL A 141 -7.73 -15.36 3.16
CA VAL A 141 -8.67 -15.09 2.05
C VAL A 141 -10.10 -14.86 2.57
N ILE A 142 -10.53 -15.62 3.57
CA ILE A 142 -11.88 -15.53 4.16
C ILE A 142 -12.06 -14.18 4.83
N PHE A 143 -11.08 -13.76 5.65
CA PHE A 143 -11.10 -12.44 6.29
C PHE A 143 -11.21 -11.32 5.26
N VAL A 144 -10.36 -11.34 4.23
CA VAL A 144 -10.33 -10.30 3.20
C VAL A 144 -11.67 -10.19 2.46
N LYS A 145 -12.22 -11.32 2.00
CA LYS A 145 -13.50 -11.31 1.29
C LYS A 145 -14.62 -10.76 2.17
N ALA A 146 -14.72 -11.20 3.42
CA ALA A 146 -15.73 -10.70 4.36
C ALA A 146 -15.55 -9.20 4.65
N ALA A 147 -14.32 -8.74 4.83
CA ALA A 147 -14.01 -7.34 5.08
C ALA A 147 -14.38 -6.44 3.89
N PHE A 148 -14.01 -6.82 2.69
CA PHE A 148 -14.34 -6.05 1.48
C PHE A 148 -15.84 -6.08 1.20
N LEU A 149 -16.52 -7.21 1.34
CA LEU A 149 -17.97 -7.30 1.22
C LEU A 149 -18.67 -6.35 2.20
N LYS A 150 -18.20 -6.29 3.44
CA LYS A 150 -18.77 -5.39 4.48
C LYS A 150 -18.60 -3.92 4.12
N VAL A 151 -17.48 -3.53 3.53
CA VAL A 151 -17.14 -2.11 3.26
C VAL A 151 -17.65 -1.64 1.91
N PHE A 152 -17.55 -2.46 0.88
CA PHE A 152 -17.84 -2.08 -0.51
C PHE A 152 -19.11 -2.74 -1.08
N GLY A 153 -19.73 -3.67 -0.34
CA GLY A 153 -20.81 -4.49 -0.86
C GLY A 153 -20.32 -5.57 -1.83
N GLU A 154 -21.25 -6.14 -2.58
CA GLU A 154 -20.89 -7.08 -3.63
C GLU A 154 -20.14 -6.37 -4.75
N ILE A 155 -18.89 -6.78 -4.97
CA ILE A 155 -18.07 -6.28 -6.07
C ILE A 155 -18.34 -7.23 -7.26
N PRO A 156 -19.01 -6.76 -8.34
CA PRO A 156 -19.31 -7.63 -9.45
C PRO A 156 -18.02 -8.15 -10.09
N PRO A 157 -17.99 -9.43 -10.49
CA PRO A 157 -16.86 -9.95 -11.24
C PRO A 157 -16.71 -9.14 -12.52
N LYS A 158 -15.47 -8.81 -12.88
CA LYS A 158 -15.19 -8.16 -14.17
C LYS A 158 -15.62 -9.11 -15.29
N ALA A 159 -16.51 -8.62 -16.17
CA ALA A 159 -16.87 -9.31 -17.40
C ALA A 159 -15.64 -9.49 -18.31
#